data_ea207ba64093c4c28b938b0510d11566
#
_entry.id   ea207ba64093c4c28b938b0510d11566
#
_cell.length_a   1.000
_cell.length_b   1.000
_cell.length_c   1.000
_cell.angle_alpha   90.00
_cell.angle_beta   90.00
_cell.angle_gamma   90.00
#
_symmetry.space_group_name_H-M   'P 1'
#
loop_
_entity.id
_entity.type
_entity.pdbx_description
1 polymer ?
#
loop_
_entity_poly.entity_id
_entity_poly.type
_entity_poly.pdbx_seq_one_letter_code
_entity_poly.pdbx_strand_id
1 'polypeptide(L)'
;MAASSHATPGRGAGGAAWISALAAARAWIFLILLVVVFEIWSRIAYGTTFFFSAFNIRSIAVFAVAPVLLGLGQTLVIISGGIDLSVGFTMGLAAVIAAHVANAVNGVAGPGLGLLAGTVVALVAVLIPGWINGVLVARLRVPPFIGTLGMYGVAQGAAYLFADGTTVPVQDSWLTWLGNGTVLGIPVLVIVTIIVVIIFHYLLSETLFGQYTYAIGGNRQATLRAGVNVRRVTVILYLLSALTAGIDGILYTGRFAAGAPQAGEPLLLDSIAAVVIGGASLFGGSGTIIGTIIGALIIAVIQYGLVFLNVEPFWQFIAVGLVIIISVLVDQSQRRFAGGRQDE
;
A
#
# COMPACT_ATOMS: atom_id res chain seq x y z
N MET A 1 61.93 -17.60 5.40
CA MET A 1 60.91 -18.64 5.37
C MET A 1 59.55 -18.01 5.64
N ALA A 2 58.79 -17.74 4.60
CA ALA A 2 57.46 -17.16 4.68
C ALA A 2 56.44 -18.29 4.44
N ALA A 3 55.63 -18.58 5.46
CA ALA A 3 54.58 -19.59 5.35
C ALA A 3 53.34 -18.98 4.69
N SER A 4 53.01 -19.46 3.51
CA SER A 4 51.77 -19.12 2.78
C SER A 4 50.60 -19.88 3.42
N SER A 5 49.72 -19.16 4.11
CA SER A 5 48.45 -19.70 4.58
C SER A 5 47.47 -19.82 3.39
N HIS A 6 47.26 -21.04 2.90
CA HIS A 6 46.17 -21.34 2.01
C HIS A 6 44.83 -21.21 2.76
N ALA A 7 44.10 -20.15 2.51
CA ALA A 7 42.70 -20.05 2.93
C ALA A 7 41.85 -21.02 2.10
N THR A 8 41.30 -22.03 2.73
CA THR A 8 40.31 -22.94 2.14
C THR A 8 39.03 -22.16 1.82
N PRO A 9 38.43 -22.25 0.60
CA PRO A 9 37.19 -21.61 0.28
C PRO A 9 36.06 -22.25 1.10
N GLY A 10 35.44 -21.46 1.98
CA GLY A 10 34.42 -21.88 2.92
C GLY A 10 33.20 -22.47 2.22
N ARG A 11 32.84 -23.66 2.58
CA ARG A 11 31.62 -24.42 2.21
C ARG A 11 30.30 -23.76 2.65
N GLY A 12 30.30 -22.52 3.16
CA GLY A 12 29.14 -21.84 3.70
C GLY A 12 28.38 -20.90 2.72
N ALA A 13 28.99 -20.53 1.59
CA ALA A 13 28.40 -19.53 0.69
C ALA A 13 27.14 -20.03 -0.06
N GLY A 14 27.04 -21.30 -0.37
CA GLY A 14 25.87 -21.87 -1.04
C GLY A 14 24.62 -21.89 -0.18
N GLY A 15 24.75 -22.26 1.10
CA GLY A 15 23.61 -22.33 2.03
C GLY A 15 22.97 -20.97 2.34
N ALA A 16 23.79 -19.92 2.47
CA ALA A 16 23.28 -18.57 2.72
C ALA A 16 22.52 -17.99 1.50
N ALA A 17 22.99 -18.29 0.30
CA ALA A 17 22.32 -17.85 -0.94
C ALA A 17 20.95 -18.52 -1.14
N TRP A 18 20.81 -19.80 -0.82
CA TRP A 18 19.54 -20.51 -0.89
C TRP A 18 18.52 -19.99 0.14
N ILE A 19 18.95 -19.71 1.35
CA ILE A 19 18.08 -19.16 2.41
C ILE A 19 17.58 -17.77 2.02
N SER A 20 18.44 -16.91 1.46
CA SER A 20 18.04 -15.59 0.98
C SER A 20 17.09 -15.66 -0.23
N ALA A 21 17.31 -16.59 -1.16
CA ALA A 21 16.43 -16.82 -2.30
C ALA A 21 15.05 -17.35 -1.86
N LEU A 22 15.01 -18.28 -0.90
CA LEU A 22 13.75 -18.76 -0.31
C LEU A 22 13.01 -17.66 0.46
N ALA A 23 13.74 -16.79 1.18
CA ALA A 23 13.14 -15.65 1.86
C ALA A 23 12.53 -14.64 0.87
N ALA A 24 13.17 -14.41 -0.27
CA ALA A 24 12.62 -13.57 -1.34
C ALA A 24 11.44 -14.23 -2.05
N ALA A 25 11.45 -15.56 -2.21
CA ALA A 25 10.38 -16.32 -2.88
C ALA A 25 9.15 -16.57 -1.99
N ARG A 26 9.26 -16.40 -0.67
CA ARG A 26 8.19 -16.78 0.29
C ARG A 26 6.82 -16.18 -0.03
N ALA A 27 6.77 -14.90 -0.40
CA ALA A 27 5.52 -14.22 -0.72
C ALA A 27 4.89 -14.78 -2.00
N TRP A 28 5.70 -15.11 -3.02
CA TRP A 28 5.24 -15.78 -4.22
C TRP A 28 4.71 -17.19 -3.95
N ILE A 29 5.43 -17.97 -3.12
CA ILE A 29 5.01 -19.33 -2.74
C ILE A 29 3.67 -19.27 -2.02
N PHE A 30 3.50 -18.31 -1.10
CA PHE A 30 2.24 -18.13 -0.37
C PHE A 30 1.09 -17.71 -1.28
N LEU A 31 1.34 -16.77 -2.21
CA LEU A 31 0.34 -16.36 -3.22
C LEU A 31 -0.11 -17.55 -4.08
N ILE A 32 0.85 -18.32 -4.61
CA ILE A 32 0.55 -19.49 -5.43
C ILE A 32 -0.25 -20.53 -4.64
N LEU A 33 0.16 -20.81 -3.39
CA LEU A 33 -0.54 -21.74 -2.50
C LEU A 33 -2.00 -21.30 -2.29
N LEU A 34 -2.25 -20.02 -2.01
CA LEU A 34 -3.60 -19.50 -1.84
C LEU A 34 -4.44 -19.65 -3.10
N VAL A 35 -3.90 -19.30 -4.26
CA VAL A 35 -4.60 -19.48 -5.54
C VAL A 35 -4.96 -20.96 -5.76
N VAL A 36 -4.05 -21.88 -5.47
CA VAL A 36 -4.30 -23.32 -5.59
C VAL A 36 -5.37 -23.79 -4.61
N VAL A 37 -5.32 -23.33 -3.36
CA VAL A 37 -6.35 -23.66 -2.34
C VAL A 37 -7.73 -23.20 -2.78
N PHE A 38 -7.87 -21.94 -3.22
CA PHE A 38 -9.16 -21.41 -3.69
C PHE A 38 -9.61 -22.09 -4.99
N GLU A 39 -8.71 -22.43 -5.91
CA GLU A 39 -9.05 -23.17 -7.12
C GLU A 39 -9.60 -24.59 -6.81
N ILE A 40 -8.91 -25.32 -5.93
CA ILE A 40 -9.35 -26.67 -5.51
C ILE A 40 -10.70 -26.58 -4.78
N TRP A 41 -10.84 -25.65 -3.84
CA TRP A 41 -12.09 -25.46 -3.10
C TRP A 41 -13.25 -25.12 -4.04
N SER A 42 -13.05 -24.17 -4.96
CA SER A 42 -14.05 -23.78 -5.95
C SER A 42 -14.52 -24.95 -6.82
N ARG A 43 -13.58 -25.80 -7.28
CA ARG A 43 -13.92 -26.99 -8.07
C ARG A 43 -14.69 -28.03 -7.29
N ILE A 44 -14.34 -28.26 -6.04
CA ILE A 44 -15.01 -29.25 -5.18
C ILE A 44 -16.41 -28.74 -4.78
N ALA A 45 -16.53 -27.48 -4.36
CA ALA A 45 -17.78 -26.93 -3.82
C ALA A 45 -18.79 -26.53 -4.90
N TYR A 46 -18.32 -26.01 -6.04
CA TYR A 46 -19.17 -25.38 -7.06
C TYR A 46 -18.98 -25.93 -8.48
N GLY A 47 -18.01 -26.82 -8.71
CA GLY A 47 -17.70 -27.33 -10.05
C GLY A 47 -17.16 -26.29 -11.04
N THR A 48 -16.73 -25.11 -10.54
CA THR A 48 -16.27 -23.96 -11.35
C THR A 48 -14.82 -23.62 -11.05
N THR A 49 -14.18 -22.86 -11.95
CA THR A 49 -12.81 -22.38 -11.73
C THR A 49 -12.81 -21.05 -10.99
N PHE A 50 -11.92 -20.91 -10.01
CA PHE A 50 -11.66 -19.65 -9.32
C PHE A 50 -10.72 -18.75 -10.11
N PHE A 51 -9.57 -19.28 -10.52
CA PHE A 51 -8.51 -18.46 -11.11
C PHE A 51 -8.59 -18.39 -12.65
N PHE A 52 -8.93 -19.50 -13.34
CA PHE A 52 -8.86 -19.57 -14.80
C PHE A 52 -10.09 -18.95 -15.50
N SER A 53 -10.60 -17.85 -14.96
CA SER A 53 -11.70 -17.06 -15.53
C SER A 53 -11.23 -15.61 -15.71
N ALA A 54 -11.41 -15.04 -16.91
CA ALA A 54 -11.08 -13.65 -17.19
C ALA A 54 -11.85 -12.68 -16.27
N PHE A 55 -13.08 -13.02 -15.89
CA PHE A 55 -13.87 -12.24 -14.94
C PHE A 55 -13.21 -12.23 -13.55
N ASN A 56 -12.83 -13.41 -13.05
CA ASN A 56 -12.24 -13.54 -11.72
C ASN A 56 -10.84 -12.87 -11.62
N ILE A 57 -10.01 -13.03 -12.67
CA ILE A 57 -8.71 -12.34 -12.74
C ILE A 57 -8.90 -10.82 -12.70
N ARG A 58 -9.88 -10.27 -13.45
CA ARG A 58 -10.21 -8.85 -13.39
C ARG A 58 -10.70 -8.43 -12.00
N SER A 59 -11.54 -9.24 -11.38
CA SER A 59 -12.06 -8.99 -10.03
C SER A 59 -10.93 -8.97 -9.00
N ILE A 60 -10.02 -9.94 -9.02
CA ILE A 60 -8.83 -9.96 -8.15
C ILE A 60 -7.98 -8.68 -8.38
N ALA A 61 -7.76 -8.30 -9.65
CA ALA A 61 -7.01 -7.10 -9.96
C ALA A 61 -7.68 -5.82 -9.41
N VAL A 62 -9.02 -5.74 -9.47
CA VAL A 62 -9.81 -4.63 -8.91
C VAL A 62 -9.72 -4.60 -7.38
N PHE A 63 -9.82 -5.76 -6.70
CA PHE A 63 -9.65 -5.86 -5.25
C PHE A 63 -8.24 -5.48 -4.79
N ALA A 64 -7.23 -5.69 -5.65
CA ALA A 64 -5.84 -5.34 -5.35
C ALA A 64 -5.55 -3.83 -5.43
N VAL A 65 -6.40 -3.02 -6.12
CA VAL A 65 -6.13 -1.59 -6.38
C VAL A 65 -5.85 -0.83 -5.09
N ALA A 66 -6.76 -0.86 -4.13
CA ALA A 66 -6.64 -0.09 -2.90
C ALA A 66 -5.46 -0.58 -2.02
N PRO A 67 -5.29 -1.88 -1.72
CA PRO A 67 -4.11 -2.36 -1.02
C PRO A 67 -2.78 -2.03 -1.72
N VAL A 68 -2.75 -2.01 -3.07
CA VAL A 68 -1.55 -1.59 -3.82
C VAL A 68 -1.32 -0.10 -3.63
N LEU A 69 -2.28 0.76 -3.96
CA LEU A 69 -2.08 2.22 -3.94
C LEU A 69 -1.71 2.73 -2.55
N LEU A 70 -2.47 2.38 -1.52
CA LEU A 70 -2.13 2.73 -0.15
C LEU A 70 -0.79 2.09 0.28
N GLY A 71 -0.56 0.83 -0.13
CA GLY A 71 0.67 0.10 0.13
C GLY A 71 1.91 0.75 -0.48
N LEU A 72 1.82 1.40 -1.65
CA LEU A 72 2.95 2.15 -2.25
C LEU A 72 3.43 3.28 -1.34
N GLY A 73 2.51 4.09 -0.84
CA GLY A 73 2.83 5.17 0.11
C GLY A 73 3.39 4.61 1.41
N GLN A 74 2.72 3.60 1.98
CA GLN A 74 3.16 2.91 3.19
C GLN A 74 4.56 2.28 3.03
N THR A 75 4.88 1.71 1.88
CA THR A 75 6.20 1.13 1.60
C THR A 75 7.31 2.16 1.78
N LEU A 76 7.15 3.35 1.21
CA LEU A 76 8.14 4.42 1.35
C LEU A 76 8.32 4.85 2.80
N VAL A 77 7.20 5.04 3.52
CA VAL A 77 7.21 5.47 4.92
C VAL A 77 7.81 4.38 5.81
N ILE A 78 7.40 3.10 5.63
CA ILE A 78 7.90 1.96 6.42
C ILE A 78 9.38 1.72 6.18
N ILE A 79 9.87 1.75 4.93
CA ILE A 79 11.31 1.63 4.64
C ILE A 79 12.11 2.72 5.36
N SER A 80 11.57 3.93 5.52
CA SER A 80 12.24 5.00 6.27
C SER A 80 12.17 4.85 7.80
N GLY A 81 11.53 3.81 8.31
CA GLY A 81 11.34 3.55 9.75
C GLY A 81 10.14 4.29 10.35
N GLY A 82 9.18 4.74 9.53
CA GLY A 82 7.91 5.34 9.95
C GLY A 82 6.72 4.43 9.73
N ILE A 83 5.54 4.88 10.20
CA ILE A 83 4.23 4.30 9.89
C ILE A 83 3.28 5.47 9.67
N ASP A 84 2.41 5.39 8.66
CA ASP A 84 1.40 6.42 8.40
C ASP A 84 -0.02 5.84 8.60
N LEU A 85 -0.57 6.05 9.79
CA LEU A 85 -1.92 5.59 10.11
C LEU A 85 -3.02 6.48 9.50
N SER A 86 -2.67 7.68 9.01
CA SER A 86 -3.67 8.62 8.51
C SER A 86 -4.18 8.30 7.10
N VAL A 87 -3.51 7.42 6.34
CA VAL A 87 -3.80 7.16 4.92
C VAL A 87 -5.26 6.73 4.68
N GLY A 88 -5.87 5.96 5.59
CA GLY A 88 -7.25 5.50 5.45
C GLY A 88 -8.25 6.67 5.42
N PHE A 89 -8.21 7.57 6.41
CA PHE A 89 -9.11 8.74 6.40
C PHE A 89 -8.63 9.86 5.48
N THR A 90 -7.34 9.92 5.13
CA THR A 90 -6.87 10.78 4.03
C THR A 90 -7.49 10.35 2.70
N MET A 91 -7.62 9.05 2.47
CA MET A 91 -8.36 8.49 1.33
C MET A 91 -9.85 8.86 1.38
N GLY A 92 -10.51 8.71 2.54
CA GLY A 92 -11.91 9.10 2.72
C GLY A 92 -12.13 10.59 2.50
N LEU A 93 -11.23 11.44 2.98
CA LEU A 93 -11.24 12.88 2.75
C LEU A 93 -11.14 13.21 1.25
N ALA A 94 -10.22 12.55 0.54
CA ALA A 94 -10.10 12.69 -0.91
C ALA A 94 -11.38 12.27 -1.64
N ALA A 95 -11.98 11.14 -1.22
CA ALA A 95 -13.21 10.63 -1.80
C ALA A 95 -14.38 11.64 -1.70
N VAL A 96 -14.56 12.21 -0.52
CA VAL A 96 -15.61 13.21 -0.27
C VAL A 96 -15.37 14.50 -1.07
N ILE A 97 -14.14 15.03 -1.03
CA ILE A 97 -13.80 16.26 -1.76
C ILE A 97 -13.95 16.06 -3.28
N ALA A 98 -13.47 14.91 -3.80
CA ALA A 98 -13.61 14.59 -5.22
C ALA A 98 -15.08 14.56 -5.65
N ALA A 99 -15.96 13.90 -4.87
CA ALA A 99 -17.39 13.83 -5.15
C ALA A 99 -18.04 15.21 -5.13
N HIS A 100 -17.83 16.02 -4.09
CA HIS A 100 -18.42 17.35 -3.98
C HIS A 100 -17.98 18.28 -5.11
N VAL A 101 -16.67 18.36 -5.36
CA VAL A 101 -16.15 19.29 -6.38
C VAL A 101 -16.56 18.84 -7.78
N ALA A 102 -16.48 17.50 -8.04
CA ALA A 102 -16.92 16.98 -9.33
C ALA A 102 -18.39 17.30 -9.60
N ASN A 103 -19.28 17.08 -8.62
CA ASN A 103 -20.72 17.39 -8.76
C ASN A 103 -20.96 18.88 -8.98
N ALA A 104 -20.32 19.76 -8.19
CA ALA A 104 -20.48 21.19 -8.31
C ALA A 104 -20.06 21.72 -9.69
N VAL A 105 -18.93 21.26 -10.20
CA VAL A 105 -18.41 21.66 -11.52
C VAL A 105 -19.20 21.00 -12.65
N ASN A 106 -19.61 19.73 -12.50
CA ASN A 106 -20.41 19.00 -13.49
C ASN A 106 -21.73 19.76 -13.78
N GLY A 107 -22.38 20.29 -12.75
CA GLY A 107 -23.63 21.04 -12.89
C GLY A 107 -23.50 22.36 -13.70
N VAL A 108 -22.29 22.89 -13.82
CA VAL A 108 -22.03 24.18 -14.51
C VAL A 108 -21.28 23.98 -15.83
N ALA A 109 -20.26 23.11 -15.84
CA ALA A 109 -19.30 23.03 -16.93
C ALA A 109 -19.22 21.62 -17.60
N GLY A 110 -20.02 20.68 -17.11
CA GLY A 110 -20.11 19.33 -17.64
C GLY A 110 -19.14 18.32 -17.00
N PRO A 111 -19.34 17.00 -17.28
CA PRO A 111 -18.71 15.92 -16.52
C PRO A 111 -17.18 15.83 -16.68
N GLY A 112 -16.63 16.13 -17.85
CA GLY A 112 -15.18 16.09 -18.05
C GLY A 112 -14.42 17.11 -17.20
N LEU A 113 -14.95 18.32 -17.06
CA LEU A 113 -14.40 19.35 -16.17
C LEU A 113 -14.70 19.05 -14.72
N GLY A 114 -15.83 18.40 -14.41
CA GLY A 114 -16.14 17.88 -13.08
C GLY A 114 -15.09 16.90 -12.59
N LEU A 115 -14.79 15.87 -13.37
CA LEU A 115 -13.72 14.90 -13.06
C LEU A 115 -12.38 15.60 -12.84
N LEU A 116 -11.97 16.48 -13.76
CA LEU A 116 -10.67 17.16 -13.66
C LEU A 116 -10.57 18.02 -12.39
N ALA A 117 -11.58 18.84 -12.13
CA ALA A 117 -11.61 19.71 -10.95
C ALA A 117 -11.65 18.89 -9.66
N GLY A 118 -12.51 17.87 -9.57
CA GLY A 118 -12.61 16.96 -8.43
C GLY A 118 -11.29 16.27 -8.13
N THR A 119 -10.63 15.76 -9.16
CA THR A 119 -9.31 15.11 -9.05
C THR A 119 -8.25 16.10 -8.54
N VAL A 120 -8.10 17.25 -9.19
CA VAL A 120 -7.05 18.22 -8.82
C VAL A 120 -7.25 18.75 -7.40
N VAL A 121 -8.47 19.14 -7.04
CA VAL A 121 -8.75 19.69 -5.71
C VAL A 121 -8.59 18.64 -4.62
N ALA A 122 -9.03 17.39 -4.85
CA ALA A 122 -8.83 16.31 -3.89
C ALA A 122 -7.34 16.00 -3.68
N LEU A 123 -6.55 15.90 -4.76
CA LEU A 123 -5.12 15.64 -4.66
C LEU A 123 -4.37 16.77 -3.95
N VAL A 124 -4.71 18.03 -4.20
CA VAL A 124 -4.12 19.18 -3.49
C VAL A 124 -4.51 19.16 -2.01
N ALA A 125 -5.77 18.87 -1.70
CA ALA A 125 -6.26 18.84 -0.33
C ALA A 125 -5.56 17.79 0.54
N VAL A 126 -5.32 16.60 0.02
CA VAL A 126 -4.63 15.53 0.78
C VAL A 126 -3.14 15.81 1.01
N LEU A 127 -2.53 16.72 0.25
CA LEU A 127 -1.15 17.15 0.55
C LEU A 127 -1.07 17.91 1.88
N ILE A 128 -2.17 18.48 2.40
CA ILE A 128 -2.20 19.17 3.69
C ILE A 128 -1.92 18.19 4.84
N PRO A 129 -2.70 17.10 5.06
CA PRO A 129 -2.39 16.11 6.09
C PRO A 129 -1.03 15.45 5.87
N GLY A 130 -0.63 15.15 4.62
CA GLY A 130 0.69 14.61 4.31
C GLY A 130 1.83 15.55 4.71
N TRP A 131 1.71 16.83 4.40
CA TRP A 131 2.70 17.84 4.79
C TRP A 131 2.77 18.01 6.30
N ILE A 132 1.63 18.06 7.00
CA ILE A 132 1.58 18.16 8.47
C ILE A 132 2.28 16.96 9.11
N ASN A 133 1.95 15.73 8.69
CA ASN A 133 2.63 14.50 9.16
C ASN A 133 4.13 14.57 8.92
N GLY A 134 4.54 14.96 7.72
CA GLY A 134 5.94 15.12 7.38
C GLY A 134 6.65 16.12 8.28
N VAL A 135 6.04 17.26 8.59
CA VAL A 135 6.60 18.29 9.49
C VAL A 135 6.65 17.79 10.94
N LEU A 136 5.58 17.15 11.44
CA LEU A 136 5.53 16.59 12.80
C LEU A 136 6.69 15.62 13.01
N VAL A 137 6.90 14.69 12.08
CA VAL A 137 7.93 13.66 12.20
C VAL A 137 9.34 14.22 11.91
N ALA A 138 9.49 14.99 10.83
CA ALA A 138 10.81 15.42 10.38
C ALA A 138 11.40 16.58 11.18
N ARG A 139 10.56 17.55 11.58
CA ARG A 139 11.03 18.79 12.24
C ARG A 139 10.75 18.79 13.74
N LEU A 140 9.52 18.43 14.13
CA LEU A 140 9.11 18.42 15.54
C LEU A 140 9.51 17.14 16.28
N ARG A 141 10.01 16.11 15.54
CA ARG A 141 10.48 14.83 16.08
C ARG A 141 9.38 14.06 16.84
N VAL A 142 8.13 14.29 16.49
CA VAL A 142 7.01 13.49 17.02
C VAL A 142 7.18 12.06 16.52
N PRO A 143 7.03 11.03 17.39
CA PRO A 143 7.04 9.65 16.93
C PRO A 143 6.01 9.44 15.79
N PRO A 144 6.40 8.80 14.67
CA PRO A 144 5.54 8.65 13.51
C PRO A 144 4.15 8.11 13.82
N PHE A 145 4.09 7.05 14.64
CA PHE A 145 2.84 6.44 15.08
C PHE A 145 1.89 7.45 15.76
N ILE A 146 2.42 8.27 16.68
CA ILE A 146 1.60 9.24 17.44
C ILE A 146 1.14 10.38 16.52
N GLY A 147 2.04 10.92 15.69
CA GLY A 147 1.73 12.02 14.78
C GLY A 147 0.64 11.63 13.77
N THR A 148 0.80 10.47 13.13
CA THR A 148 -0.14 9.99 12.12
C THR A 148 -1.45 9.46 12.70
N LEU A 149 -1.45 8.94 13.94
CA LEU A 149 -2.67 8.60 14.67
C LEU A 149 -3.48 9.87 15.01
N GLY A 150 -2.81 10.94 15.41
CA GLY A 150 -3.47 12.24 15.59
C GLY A 150 -4.08 12.75 14.27
N MET A 151 -3.33 12.64 13.18
CA MET A 151 -3.81 13.04 11.85
C MET A 151 -4.93 12.14 11.32
N TYR A 152 -4.96 10.85 11.69
CA TYR A 152 -6.09 9.94 11.44
C TYR A 152 -7.40 10.57 11.94
N GLY A 153 -7.43 11.02 13.22
CA GLY A 153 -8.61 11.66 13.78
C GLY A 153 -8.95 13.00 13.13
N VAL A 154 -7.94 13.81 12.78
CA VAL A 154 -8.15 15.09 12.07
C VAL A 154 -8.73 14.87 10.67
N ALA A 155 -8.17 13.94 9.90
CA ALA A 155 -8.66 13.62 8.56
C ALA A 155 -10.06 12.99 8.62
N GLN A 156 -10.33 12.14 9.61
CA GLN A 156 -11.65 11.59 9.87
C GLN A 156 -12.67 12.71 10.12
N GLY A 157 -12.41 13.58 11.09
CA GLY A 157 -13.31 14.69 11.40
C GLY A 157 -13.54 15.59 10.20
N ALA A 158 -12.50 15.95 9.44
CA ALA A 158 -12.62 16.73 8.23
C ALA A 158 -13.47 16.03 7.17
N ALA A 159 -13.24 14.74 6.91
CA ALA A 159 -14.01 13.97 5.93
C ALA A 159 -15.51 13.94 6.29
N TYR A 160 -15.85 13.69 7.55
CA TYR A 160 -17.25 13.70 8.00
C TYR A 160 -17.87 15.10 7.99
N LEU A 161 -17.14 16.17 8.32
CA LEU A 161 -17.62 17.54 8.24
C LEU A 161 -17.92 17.95 6.79
N PHE A 162 -17.04 17.63 5.85
CA PHE A 162 -17.27 17.91 4.43
C PHE A 162 -18.40 17.08 3.82
N ALA A 163 -18.72 15.94 4.41
CA ALA A 163 -19.77 15.02 3.95
C ALA A 163 -21.11 15.21 4.70
N ASP A 164 -21.24 16.21 5.59
CA ASP A 164 -22.40 16.40 6.47
C ASP A 164 -22.80 15.11 7.21
N GLY A 165 -21.79 14.33 7.64
CA GLY A 165 -21.96 13.07 8.35
C GLY A 165 -22.42 11.89 7.50
N THR A 166 -22.61 12.05 6.19
CA THR A 166 -23.16 11.04 5.28
C THR A 166 -22.24 10.75 4.10
N THR A 167 -22.67 9.87 3.21
CA THR A 167 -21.97 9.60 1.94
C THR A 167 -22.44 10.56 0.86
N VAL A 168 -21.53 11.09 0.05
CA VAL A 168 -21.81 12.05 -1.03
C VAL A 168 -21.99 11.27 -2.35
N PRO A 169 -23.23 11.19 -2.91
CA PRO A 169 -23.47 10.55 -4.20
C PRO A 169 -22.74 11.25 -5.33
N VAL A 170 -22.23 10.51 -6.30
CA VAL A 170 -21.56 11.04 -7.50
C VAL A 170 -22.54 11.16 -8.65
N GLN A 171 -22.62 12.37 -9.25
CA GLN A 171 -23.41 12.66 -10.45
C GLN A 171 -22.54 12.79 -11.70
N ASP A 172 -21.22 12.85 -11.56
CA ASP A 172 -20.28 12.96 -12.67
C ASP A 172 -20.07 11.61 -13.37
N SER A 173 -20.48 11.51 -14.63
CA SER A 173 -20.41 10.28 -15.42
C SER A 173 -18.97 9.87 -15.76
N TRP A 174 -18.03 10.82 -15.91
CA TRP A 174 -16.64 10.54 -16.18
C TRP A 174 -15.90 10.04 -14.94
N LEU A 175 -16.27 10.56 -13.76
CA LEU A 175 -15.74 10.03 -12.50
C LEU A 175 -16.21 8.60 -12.27
N THR A 176 -17.48 8.31 -12.54
CA THR A 176 -18.01 6.94 -12.49
C THR A 176 -17.36 6.03 -13.55
N TRP A 177 -17.08 6.54 -14.74
CA TRP A 177 -16.36 5.80 -15.77
C TRP A 177 -14.91 5.50 -15.35
N LEU A 178 -14.22 6.41 -14.66
CA LEU A 178 -12.88 6.18 -14.14
C LEU A 178 -12.82 4.95 -13.21
N GLY A 179 -13.85 4.73 -12.40
CA GLY A 179 -13.94 3.61 -11.47
C GLY A 179 -14.51 2.32 -12.07
N ASN A 180 -15.34 2.37 -13.13
CA ASN A 180 -16.06 1.21 -13.68
C ASN A 180 -15.81 0.97 -15.16
N GLY A 181 -15.18 1.90 -15.86
CA GLY A 181 -14.86 1.78 -17.27
C GLY A 181 -13.78 0.74 -17.56
N THR A 182 -13.73 0.32 -18.81
CA THR A 182 -12.70 -0.59 -19.32
C THR A 182 -12.09 -0.06 -20.61
N VAL A 183 -10.79 -0.22 -20.78
CA VAL A 183 -10.06 0.06 -22.02
C VAL A 183 -9.38 -1.23 -22.45
N LEU A 184 -9.65 -1.70 -23.67
CA LEU A 184 -9.16 -2.98 -24.18
C LEU A 184 -9.47 -4.17 -23.24
N GLY A 185 -10.58 -4.10 -22.51
CA GLY A 185 -10.99 -5.12 -21.57
C GLY A 185 -10.28 -5.08 -20.20
N ILE A 186 -9.40 -4.11 -19.97
CA ILE A 186 -8.74 -3.89 -18.67
C ILE A 186 -9.47 -2.78 -17.92
N PRO A 187 -9.85 -2.96 -16.63
CA PRO A 187 -10.46 -1.90 -15.84
C PRO A 187 -9.57 -0.66 -15.76
N VAL A 188 -10.15 0.53 -15.96
CA VAL A 188 -9.40 1.79 -15.98
C VAL A 188 -8.67 2.04 -14.67
N LEU A 189 -9.30 1.73 -13.53
CA LEU A 189 -8.68 1.86 -12.22
C LEU A 189 -7.41 0.99 -12.07
N VAL A 190 -7.37 -0.21 -12.70
CA VAL A 190 -6.18 -1.06 -12.72
C VAL A 190 -5.08 -0.42 -13.58
N ILE A 191 -5.44 0.18 -14.73
CA ILE A 191 -4.48 0.89 -15.59
C ILE A 191 -3.85 2.05 -14.83
N VAL A 192 -4.64 2.87 -14.13
CA VAL A 192 -4.14 3.98 -13.30
C VAL A 192 -3.20 3.45 -12.22
N THR A 193 -3.59 2.37 -11.54
CA THR A 193 -2.74 1.73 -10.51
C THR A 193 -1.41 1.25 -11.07
N ILE A 194 -1.40 0.61 -12.23
CA ILE A 194 -0.15 0.17 -12.89
C ILE A 194 0.77 1.36 -13.20
N ILE A 195 0.22 2.48 -13.68
CA ILE A 195 1.01 3.70 -13.95
C ILE A 195 1.65 4.21 -12.66
N VAL A 196 0.89 4.30 -11.58
CA VAL A 196 1.41 4.74 -10.26
C VAL A 196 2.46 3.77 -9.74
N VAL A 197 2.25 2.46 -9.87
CA VAL A 197 3.23 1.41 -9.52
C VAL A 197 4.56 1.62 -10.25
N ILE A 198 4.53 1.84 -11.57
CA ILE A 198 5.74 2.06 -12.37
C ILE A 198 6.49 3.29 -11.88
N ILE A 199 5.78 4.39 -11.61
CA ILE A 199 6.38 5.63 -11.09
C ILE A 199 7.04 5.39 -9.73
N PHE A 200 6.34 4.74 -8.80
CA PHE A 200 6.86 4.48 -7.45
C PHE A 200 8.00 3.46 -7.45
N HIS A 201 7.92 2.46 -8.32
CA HIS A 201 9.00 1.49 -8.51
C HIS A 201 10.28 2.20 -8.99
N TYR A 202 10.16 3.02 -10.04
CA TYR A 202 11.28 3.80 -10.55
C TYR A 202 11.84 4.76 -9.48
N LEU A 203 10.95 5.46 -8.77
CA LEU A 203 11.33 6.41 -7.72
C LEU A 203 12.13 5.73 -6.60
N LEU A 204 11.69 4.54 -6.16
CA LEU A 204 12.34 3.83 -5.07
C LEU A 204 13.61 3.09 -5.51
N SER A 205 13.62 2.47 -6.71
CA SER A 205 14.71 1.59 -7.15
C SER A 205 15.82 2.31 -7.89
N GLU A 206 15.49 3.35 -8.69
CA GLU A 206 16.41 3.94 -9.67
C GLU A 206 16.84 5.36 -9.32
N THR A 207 16.35 5.95 -8.19
CA THR A 207 16.67 7.35 -7.87
C THR A 207 17.45 7.50 -6.56
N LEU A 208 18.14 8.64 -6.41
CA LEU A 208 18.79 9.04 -5.17
C LEU A 208 17.78 9.17 -4.01
N PHE A 209 16.53 9.53 -4.31
CA PHE A 209 15.47 9.61 -3.32
C PHE A 209 15.21 8.23 -2.66
N GLY A 210 15.16 7.17 -3.46
CA GLY A 210 15.03 5.81 -2.97
C GLY A 210 16.23 5.39 -2.12
N GLN A 211 17.45 5.66 -2.58
CA GLN A 211 18.68 5.38 -1.80
C GLN A 211 18.65 6.09 -0.45
N TYR A 212 18.24 7.36 -0.41
CA TYR A 212 18.10 8.11 0.85
C TYR A 212 17.01 7.52 1.74
N THR A 213 15.92 7.02 1.17
CA THR A 213 14.84 6.38 1.93
C THR A 213 15.35 5.14 2.66
N TYR A 214 16.08 4.26 1.98
CA TYR A 214 16.72 3.08 2.60
C TYR A 214 17.77 3.47 3.63
N ALA A 215 18.63 4.46 3.33
CA ALA A 215 19.65 4.91 4.23
C ALA A 215 19.08 5.49 5.54
N ILE A 216 17.97 6.26 5.45
CA ILE A 216 17.28 6.83 6.61
C ILE A 216 16.74 5.71 7.52
N GLY A 217 16.12 4.68 6.93
CA GLY A 217 15.58 3.56 7.69
C GLY A 217 16.66 2.64 8.27
N GLY A 218 17.80 2.50 7.57
CA GLY A 218 18.93 1.71 8.06
C GLY A 218 19.67 2.35 9.22
N ASN A 219 20.06 3.61 9.07
CA ASN A 219 20.71 4.40 10.13
C ASN A 219 20.54 5.91 9.90
N ARG A 220 19.53 6.48 10.54
CA ARG A 220 19.21 7.91 10.43
C ARG A 220 20.38 8.83 10.82
N GLN A 221 21.17 8.48 11.85
CA GLN A 221 22.28 9.30 12.32
C GLN A 221 23.45 9.27 11.33
N ALA A 222 23.78 8.10 10.79
CA ALA A 222 24.80 7.98 9.75
C ALA A 222 24.41 8.76 8.49
N THR A 223 23.15 8.67 8.08
CA THR A 223 22.60 9.40 6.92
C THR A 223 22.68 10.91 7.09
N LEU A 224 22.38 11.43 8.28
CA LEU A 224 22.56 12.85 8.61
C LEU A 224 24.03 13.28 8.53
N ARG A 225 24.97 12.46 9.05
CA ARG A 225 26.42 12.74 9.00
C ARG A 225 26.97 12.69 7.59
N ALA A 226 26.36 11.90 6.69
CA ALA A 226 26.69 11.87 5.27
C ALA A 226 26.15 13.08 4.48
N GLY A 227 25.55 14.08 5.16
CA GLY A 227 25.08 15.33 4.52
C GLY A 227 23.71 15.26 3.88
N VAL A 228 22.98 14.15 4.01
CA VAL A 228 21.61 14.01 3.45
C VAL A 228 20.63 14.88 4.24
N ASN A 229 19.79 15.63 3.53
CA ASN A 229 18.72 16.39 4.17
C ASN A 229 17.54 15.47 4.55
N VAL A 230 17.73 14.70 5.65
CA VAL A 230 16.74 13.74 6.16
C VAL A 230 15.37 14.41 6.39
N ARG A 231 15.35 15.68 6.85
CA ARG A 231 14.07 16.39 7.09
C ARG A 231 13.27 16.56 5.81
N ARG A 232 13.93 16.99 4.72
CA ARG A 232 13.26 17.19 3.43
C ARG A 232 12.77 15.85 2.86
N VAL A 233 13.61 14.83 2.89
CA VAL A 233 13.23 13.48 2.40
C VAL A 233 12.03 12.95 3.17
N THR A 234 12.04 13.01 4.51
CA THR A 234 10.93 12.54 5.34
C THR A 234 9.61 13.28 5.01
N VAL A 235 9.64 14.62 4.82
CA VAL A 235 8.42 15.35 4.42
C VAL A 235 7.89 14.86 3.08
N ILE A 236 8.76 14.63 2.09
CA ILE A 236 8.35 14.14 0.78
C ILE A 236 7.74 12.73 0.87
N LEU A 237 8.27 11.86 1.74
CA LEU A 237 7.71 10.52 1.96
C LEU A 237 6.24 10.57 2.41
N TYR A 238 5.90 11.43 3.38
CA TYR A 238 4.52 11.59 3.83
C TYR A 238 3.62 12.29 2.81
N LEU A 239 4.16 13.22 2.01
CA LEU A 239 3.43 13.81 0.88
C LEU A 239 3.08 12.76 -0.18
N LEU A 240 4.02 11.87 -0.51
CA LEU A 240 3.78 10.78 -1.46
C LEU A 240 2.79 9.74 -0.90
N SER A 241 2.84 9.46 0.41
CA SER A 241 1.86 8.60 1.08
C SER A 241 0.45 9.18 0.99
N ALA A 242 0.29 10.46 1.30
CA ALA A 242 -1.00 11.14 1.17
C ALA A 242 -1.48 11.23 -0.29
N LEU A 243 -0.56 11.40 -1.25
CA LEU A 243 -0.88 11.44 -2.68
C LEU A 243 -1.46 10.10 -3.16
N THR A 244 -0.86 8.96 -2.77
CA THR A 244 -1.40 7.64 -3.12
C THR A 244 -2.77 7.40 -2.49
N ALA A 245 -2.97 7.82 -1.23
CA ALA A 245 -4.27 7.79 -0.58
C ALA A 245 -5.30 8.67 -1.32
N GLY A 246 -4.89 9.84 -1.81
CA GLY A 246 -5.73 10.71 -2.62
C GLY A 246 -6.16 10.08 -3.94
N ILE A 247 -5.22 9.47 -4.66
CA ILE A 247 -5.51 8.75 -5.92
C ILE A 247 -6.51 7.62 -5.66
N ASP A 248 -6.27 6.82 -4.62
CA ASP A 248 -7.17 5.70 -4.27
C ASP A 248 -8.57 6.19 -3.88
N GLY A 249 -8.68 7.27 -3.11
CA GLY A 249 -9.96 7.90 -2.76
C GLY A 249 -10.77 8.33 -3.98
N ILE A 250 -10.12 8.88 -5.00
CA ILE A 250 -10.77 9.27 -6.26
C ILE A 250 -11.25 8.04 -7.03
N LEU A 251 -10.41 7.00 -7.15
CA LEU A 251 -10.79 5.75 -7.82
C LEU A 251 -11.92 5.03 -7.08
N TYR A 252 -11.89 5.02 -5.75
CA TYR A 252 -12.97 4.51 -4.90
C TYR A 252 -14.28 5.25 -5.17
N THR A 253 -14.24 6.57 -5.20
CA THR A 253 -15.41 7.41 -5.47
C THR A 253 -16.03 7.09 -6.82
N GLY A 254 -15.20 6.92 -7.85
CA GLY A 254 -15.68 6.48 -9.17
C GLY A 254 -16.25 5.06 -9.14
N ARG A 255 -15.61 4.14 -8.41
CA ARG A 255 -16.00 2.73 -8.33
C ARG A 255 -17.37 2.52 -7.69
N PHE A 256 -17.62 3.20 -6.58
CA PHE A 256 -18.86 3.06 -5.80
C PHE A 256 -19.89 4.17 -6.12
N ALA A 257 -19.59 5.06 -7.07
CA ALA A 257 -20.39 6.24 -7.39
C ALA A 257 -20.73 7.07 -6.13
N ALA A 258 -19.81 7.11 -5.17
CA ALA A 258 -20.04 7.74 -3.88
C ALA A 258 -18.72 8.10 -3.19
N GLY A 259 -18.60 9.32 -2.68
CA GLY A 259 -17.55 9.75 -1.77
C GLY A 259 -17.93 9.45 -0.34
N ALA A 260 -17.34 8.42 0.29
CA ALA A 260 -17.64 8.02 1.64
C ALA A 260 -16.50 8.41 2.60
N PRO A 261 -16.77 9.09 3.73
CA PRO A 261 -15.74 9.47 4.71
C PRO A 261 -14.94 8.30 5.24
N GLN A 262 -15.60 7.16 5.48
CA GLN A 262 -15.00 5.93 6.02
C GLN A 262 -14.39 4.99 4.96
N ALA A 263 -14.30 5.42 3.70
CA ALA A 263 -13.90 4.56 2.58
C ALA A 263 -12.58 3.79 2.80
N GLY A 264 -11.58 4.44 3.39
CA GLY A 264 -10.26 3.86 3.57
C GLY A 264 -10.01 3.27 4.96
N GLU A 265 -10.98 3.31 5.87
CA GLU A 265 -10.79 2.82 7.24
C GLU A 265 -10.37 1.32 7.29
N PRO A 266 -11.09 0.38 6.66
CA PRO A 266 -10.66 -1.01 6.64
C PRO A 266 -9.39 -1.23 5.82
N LEU A 267 -9.17 -0.43 4.78
CA LEU A 267 -8.05 -0.56 3.84
C LEU A 267 -6.70 -0.13 4.44
N LEU A 268 -6.72 0.63 5.54
CA LEU A 268 -5.49 1.00 6.28
C LEU A 268 -4.71 -0.25 6.72
N LEU A 269 -5.38 -1.18 7.38
CA LEU A 269 -4.74 -2.41 7.86
C LEU A 269 -4.33 -3.31 6.69
N ASP A 270 -5.13 -3.40 5.65
CA ASP A 270 -4.82 -4.14 4.43
C ASP A 270 -3.54 -3.62 3.76
N SER A 271 -3.36 -2.30 3.71
CA SER A 271 -2.17 -1.68 3.12
C SER A 271 -0.90 -1.99 3.91
N ILE A 272 -0.95 -1.90 5.25
CA ILE A 272 0.18 -2.27 6.12
C ILE A 272 0.48 -3.77 5.99
N ALA A 273 -0.57 -4.60 5.98
CA ALA A 273 -0.44 -6.03 5.78
C ALA A 273 0.25 -6.35 4.45
N ALA A 274 -0.19 -5.73 3.35
CA ALA A 274 0.41 -5.92 2.03
C ALA A 274 1.91 -5.61 2.04
N VAL A 275 2.33 -4.52 2.68
CA VAL A 275 3.74 -4.12 2.78
C VAL A 275 4.56 -5.12 3.60
N VAL A 276 4.03 -5.57 4.74
CA VAL A 276 4.72 -6.50 5.66
C VAL A 276 4.79 -7.91 5.07
N ILE A 277 3.68 -8.43 4.54
CA ILE A 277 3.64 -9.74 3.84
C ILE A 277 4.58 -9.71 2.65
N GLY A 278 4.65 -8.58 1.94
CA GLY A 278 5.57 -8.33 0.84
C GLY A 278 7.05 -8.29 1.22
N GLY A 279 7.37 -8.35 2.53
CA GLY A 279 8.73 -8.48 3.07
C GLY A 279 9.41 -7.16 3.42
N ALA A 280 8.68 -6.06 3.51
CA ALA A 280 9.22 -4.83 4.07
C ALA A 280 9.35 -4.93 5.60
N SER A 281 10.44 -4.39 6.13
CA SER A 281 10.71 -4.39 7.57
C SER A 281 10.02 -3.23 8.27
N LEU A 282 9.20 -3.51 9.28
CA LEU A 282 8.61 -2.48 10.15
C LEU A 282 9.65 -1.65 10.93
N PHE A 283 10.88 -2.14 11.01
CA PHE A 283 11.99 -1.40 11.66
C PHE A 283 12.77 -0.51 10.67
N GLY A 284 12.37 -0.51 9.40
CA GLY A 284 13.00 0.26 8.33
C GLY A 284 14.16 -0.45 7.63
N GLY A 285 14.72 0.21 6.63
CA GLY A 285 15.92 -0.17 5.91
C GLY A 285 15.75 -1.26 4.84
N SER A 286 14.60 -1.91 4.75
CA SER A 286 14.35 -2.94 3.73
C SER A 286 12.90 -3.03 3.30
N GLY A 287 12.66 -3.38 2.05
CA GLY A 287 11.35 -3.50 1.41
C GLY A 287 11.46 -3.22 -0.09
N THR A 288 10.45 -3.59 -0.86
CA THR A 288 10.39 -3.32 -2.30
C THR A 288 8.97 -3.08 -2.77
N ILE A 289 8.78 -2.29 -3.83
CA ILE A 289 7.47 -2.10 -4.46
C ILE A 289 6.91 -3.43 -4.99
N ILE A 290 7.75 -4.28 -5.58
CA ILE A 290 7.33 -5.60 -6.07
C ILE A 290 6.81 -6.47 -4.92
N GLY A 291 7.51 -6.46 -3.78
CA GLY A 291 7.04 -7.17 -2.58
C GLY A 291 5.67 -6.69 -2.14
N THR A 292 5.46 -5.38 -2.07
CA THR A 292 4.16 -4.78 -1.72
C THR A 292 3.05 -5.21 -2.68
N ILE A 293 3.32 -5.25 -3.99
CA ILE A 293 2.34 -5.73 -4.99
C ILE A 293 1.95 -7.19 -4.70
N ILE A 294 2.92 -8.05 -4.43
CA ILE A 294 2.65 -9.47 -4.12
C ILE A 294 1.83 -9.57 -2.84
N GLY A 295 2.17 -8.82 -1.80
CA GLY A 295 1.40 -8.77 -0.56
C GLY A 295 -0.04 -8.27 -0.77
N ALA A 296 -0.22 -7.24 -1.58
CA ALA A 296 -1.54 -6.72 -1.95
C ALA A 296 -2.36 -7.74 -2.76
N LEU A 297 -1.72 -8.49 -3.67
CA LEU A 297 -2.37 -9.59 -4.39
C LEU A 297 -2.79 -10.72 -3.46
N ILE A 298 -1.99 -11.04 -2.43
CA ILE A 298 -2.37 -12.01 -1.40
C ILE A 298 -3.64 -11.56 -0.68
N ILE A 299 -3.71 -10.31 -0.23
CA ILE A 299 -4.91 -9.74 0.40
C ILE A 299 -6.11 -9.80 -0.56
N ALA A 300 -5.93 -9.36 -1.80
CA ALA A 300 -6.98 -9.37 -2.82
C ALA A 300 -7.51 -10.80 -3.13
N VAL A 301 -6.62 -11.79 -3.21
CA VAL A 301 -7.01 -13.20 -3.42
C VAL A 301 -7.79 -13.73 -2.22
N ILE A 302 -7.39 -13.39 -0.99
CA ILE A 302 -8.14 -13.77 0.22
C ILE A 302 -9.54 -13.13 0.19
N GLN A 303 -9.62 -11.82 0.02
CA GLN A 303 -10.88 -11.08 0.04
C GLN A 303 -11.82 -11.53 -1.07
N TYR A 304 -11.36 -11.54 -2.32
CA TYR A 304 -12.17 -11.97 -3.44
C TYR A 304 -12.50 -13.47 -3.37
N GLY A 305 -11.57 -14.30 -2.92
CA GLY A 305 -11.79 -15.74 -2.78
C GLY A 305 -12.90 -16.06 -1.77
N LEU A 306 -12.92 -15.37 -0.63
CA LEU A 306 -13.98 -15.52 0.37
C LEU A 306 -15.34 -15.02 -0.17
N VAL A 307 -15.36 -13.90 -0.90
CA VAL A 307 -16.58 -13.41 -1.58
C VAL A 307 -17.06 -14.43 -2.62
N PHE A 308 -16.16 -14.94 -3.44
CA PHE A 308 -16.47 -15.92 -4.48
C PHE A 308 -17.07 -17.21 -3.91
N LEU A 309 -16.57 -17.64 -2.74
CA LEU A 309 -17.08 -18.82 -2.03
C LEU A 309 -18.32 -18.53 -1.18
N ASN A 310 -18.88 -17.31 -1.28
CA ASN A 310 -20.06 -16.87 -0.51
C ASN A 310 -19.86 -16.99 1.01
N VAL A 311 -18.63 -16.77 1.48
CA VAL A 311 -18.30 -16.69 2.89
C VAL A 311 -18.64 -15.29 3.39
N GLU A 312 -19.20 -15.19 4.61
CA GLU A 312 -19.59 -13.91 5.20
C GLU A 312 -18.42 -12.90 5.22
N PRO A 313 -18.67 -11.63 4.86
CA PRO A 313 -17.62 -10.60 4.76
C PRO A 313 -16.77 -10.41 6.02
N PHE A 314 -17.33 -10.66 7.20
CA PHE A 314 -16.62 -10.49 8.48
C PHE A 314 -15.44 -11.46 8.64
N TRP A 315 -15.46 -12.63 7.99
CA TRP A 315 -14.34 -13.55 7.96
C TRP A 315 -13.11 -12.99 7.23
N GLN A 316 -13.32 -12.00 6.34
CA GLN A 316 -12.21 -11.32 5.66
C GLN A 316 -11.33 -10.56 6.67
N PHE A 317 -11.93 -9.86 7.63
CA PHE A 317 -11.18 -9.14 8.68
C PHE A 317 -10.39 -10.11 9.56
N ILE A 318 -10.98 -11.25 9.93
CA ILE A 318 -10.30 -12.30 10.70
C ILE A 318 -9.13 -12.88 9.91
N ALA A 319 -9.35 -13.24 8.65
CA ALA A 319 -8.31 -13.81 7.79
C ALA A 319 -7.14 -12.86 7.60
N VAL A 320 -7.39 -11.60 7.24
CA VAL A 320 -6.35 -10.58 7.08
C VAL A 320 -5.61 -10.34 8.39
N GLY A 321 -6.32 -10.21 9.52
CA GLY A 321 -5.70 -10.04 10.83
C GLY A 321 -4.76 -11.20 11.21
N LEU A 322 -5.17 -12.44 10.97
CA LEU A 322 -4.34 -13.61 11.20
C LEU A 322 -3.11 -13.63 10.30
N VAL A 323 -3.26 -13.28 9.03
CA VAL A 323 -2.13 -13.21 8.09
C VAL A 323 -1.11 -12.15 8.52
N ILE A 324 -1.56 -10.98 9.03
CA ILE A 324 -0.68 -9.95 9.59
C ILE A 324 0.12 -10.52 10.77
N ILE A 325 -0.57 -11.13 11.75
CA ILE A 325 0.09 -11.69 12.94
C ILE A 325 1.13 -12.73 12.56
N ILE A 326 0.78 -13.68 11.70
CA ILE A 326 1.69 -14.72 11.23
C ILE A 326 2.90 -14.11 10.50
N SER A 327 2.68 -13.13 9.64
CA SER A 327 3.76 -12.48 8.89
C SER A 327 4.74 -11.76 9.80
N VAL A 328 4.26 -11.06 10.82
CA VAL A 328 5.11 -10.37 11.82
C VAL A 328 5.89 -11.39 12.66
N LEU A 329 5.26 -12.49 13.10
CA LEU A 329 5.94 -13.55 13.84
C LEU A 329 7.07 -14.21 13.02
N VAL A 330 6.82 -14.44 11.73
CA VAL A 330 7.84 -14.97 10.81
C VAL A 330 9.00 -13.98 10.64
N ASP A 331 8.73 -12.69 10.46
CA ASP A 331 9.78 -11.66 10.37
C ASP A 331 10.63 -11.58 11.65
N GLN A 332 9.99 -11.57 12.82
CA GLN A 332 10.70 -11.56 14.09
C GLN A 332 11.57 -12.81 14.31
N SER A 333 11.06 -13.99 13.95
CA SER A 333 11.83 -15.24 14.09
C SER A 333 13.09 -15.24 13.23
N GLN A 334 12.99 -14.79 11.98
CA GLN A 334 14.14 -14.68 11.07
C GLN A 334 15.23 -13.75 11.60
N ARG A 335 14.86 -12.64 12.23
CA ARG A 335 15.82 -11.69 12.83
C ARG A 335 16.56 -12.29 14.01
N ARG A 336 15.87 -13.06 14.87
CA ARG A 336 16.52 -13.76 16.00
C ARG A 336 17.55 -14.78 15.52
N PHE A 337 17.26 -15.52 14.43
CA PHE A 337 18.21 -16.46 13.84
C PHE A 337 19.37 -15.77 13.12
N ALA A 338 19.19 -14.56 12.57
CA ALA A 338 20.25 -13.80 11.92
C ALA A 338 21.14 -13.06 12.94
N GLY A 339 20.56 -12.54 14.04
CA GLY A 339 21.28 -11.82 15.10
C GLY A 339 22.10 -12.73 16.02
N GLY A 340 21.63 -13.93 16.31
CA GLY A 340 22.36 -14.89 17.15
C GLY A 340 23.67 -15.46 16.56
N ARG A 341 24.03 -15.04 15.34
CA ARG A 341 25.34 -15.37 14.72
C ARG A 341 26.40 -14.30 14.87
N GLN A 342 26.07 -13.16 15.45
CA GLN A 342 27.04 -12.06 15.67
C GLN A 342 27.59 -12.02 17.11
N ASP A 343 27.04 -12.81 18.02
CA ASP A 343 27.44 -12.87 19.43
C ASP A 343 28.24 -14.16 19.79
N GLU A 344 28.63 -15.01 18.79
CA GLU A 344 29.60 -16.10 18.89
C GLU A 344 30.88 -15.75 18.10
#